data_9d4b72969ff9f009b0193664b7e1a540
#
_entry.id   9d4b72969ff9f009b0193664b7e1a540
#
_cell.length_a   1.000
_cell.length_b   1.000
_cell.length_c   1.000
_cell.angle_alpha   90.00
_cell.angle_beta   90.00
_cell.angle_gamma   90.00
#
_symmetry.space_group_name_H-M   'P 1'
#
loop_
_entity.id
_entity.type
_entity.pdbx_description
1 polymer ?
#
loop_
_entity_poly.entity_id
_entity_poly.type
_entity_poly.pdbx_seq_one_letter_code
_entity_poly.pdbx_strand_id
1 'polypeptide(L)'
;MNAKADLVRIQGNARSRYSLTSGRFEDLILVSLLLLVTIGLPGCGGTAGAPPSNSNTPPSSGSSGTASSITKDGITWTFSQPVTVGQFVTGDYYVVGPVTVTAINPAPTTASPYENGSVLNLPTANSKSGFDSRLNDGTDESWWFDASLRSYPPISLKPGDALVSSISLAQIHSLPEVMRASDMSASPVQTVSVLTVLSAAPSADAFRPSYCDRKQTLYHANSLQRNLLPSLAPPNPSATPTLAQFETWYRRPWIDTNPFLFDAPAEYMPSYGQHIAFADSYASLLLMLNFSADQKVNLTNYFVQYGIDLYGCVQAGYGWPAFGGHRSGRKLPILLAGILLNNDGMKNVSTAYPNQFGEDMQTVYVNQLPPAGTYQQAWQGAKVIYGGHYGVNADGTVVSAGLYGPYEQLQPVNWPLINPTEQLGEAYRRCCTSVSWVGEALAIHLLQAESTWNHQAFFDYVDRWMTEDDTQAVADIKEQSGFDYSADWERQGQTRFWLQGEFPQYSFIDDMWAAYRQ
;
A
#
# COMPACT_ATOMS: atom_id res chain seq x y z
N MET A 1 1.93 13.62 -25.17
CA MET A 1 0.74 14.37 -25.59
C MET A 1 -0.46 13.54 -25.15
N ASN A 2 -1.17 13.88 -24.13
CA ASN A 2 -2.52 13.45 -23.74
C ASN A 2 -2.74 13.27 -22.23
N ALA A 3 -1.70 13.30 -21.39
CA ALA A 3 -1.91 13.23 -19.93
C ALA A 3 -2.74 14.43 -19.38
N LYS A 4 -2.68 15.59 -20.04
CA LYS A 4 -3.47 16.77 -19.64
C LYS A 4 -4.95 16.66 -20.00
N ALA A 5 -5.28 15.97 -21.10
CA ALA A 5 -6.67 15.82 -21.52
C ALA A 5 -7.42 14.84 -20.61
N ASP A 6 -6.71 13.81 -20.16
CA ASP A 6 -7.28 12.79 -19.28
C ASP A 6 -7.49 13.32 -17.85
N LEU A 7 -6.57 14.16 -17.33
CA LEU A 7 -6.75 14.82 -16.04
C LEU A 7 -7.97 15.73 -15.98
N VAL A 8 -8.21 16.51 -17.05
CA VAL A 8 -9.38 17.40 -17.13
C VAL A 8 -10.69 16.60 -17.20
N ARG A 9 -10.67 15.41 -17.79
CA ARG A 9 -11.84 14.54 -17.87
C ARG A 9 -12.20 13.90 -16.53
N ILE A 10 -11.18 13.52 -15.73
CA ILE A 10 -11.36 13.05 -14.35
C ILE A 10 -12.04 14.11 -13.48
N GLN A 11 -11.67 15.37 -13.65
CA GLN A 11 -12.25 16.49 -12.90
C GLN A 11 -13.73 16.78 -13.23
N GLY A 12 -14.17 16.55 -14.46
CA GLY A 12 -15.55 16.84 -14.90
C GLY A 12 -16.58 15.88 -14.32
N ASN A 13 -16.21 14.65 -14.04
CA ASN A 13 -17.14 13.60 -13.61
C ASN A 13 -17.19 13.41 -12.08
N ALA A 14 -16.15 13.78 -11.34
CA ALA A 14 -16.15 13.72 -9.87
C ALA A 14 -17.15 14.70 -9.21
N ARG A 15 -17.55 15.76 -9.93
CA ARG A 15 -18.48 16.78 -9.39
C ARG A 15 -19.94 16.35 -9.27
N SER A 16 -20.34 15.20 -9.79
CA SER A 16 -21.77 14.92 -10.02
C SER A 16 -22.45 13.95 -9.04
N ARG A 17 -21.75 13.24 -8.13
CA ARG A 17 -22.40 12.13 -7.43
C ARG A 17 -22.17 11.96 -5.91
N TYR A 18 -21.53 12.90 -5.23
CA TYR A 18 -21.51 12.79 -3.76
C TYR A 18 -22.53 13.72 -3.11
N SER A 19 -23.80 13.35 -3.23
CA SER A 19 -24.86 13.86 -2.39
C SER A 19 -25.10 12.84 -1.27
N LEU A 20 -24.41 13.00 -0.16
CA LEU A 20 -24.70 12.27 1.07
C LEU A 20 -25.85 12.97 1.78
N THR A 21 -27.00 12.31 1.83
CA THR A 21 -28.12 12.71 2.67
C THR A 21 -27.73 12.54 4.15
N SER A 22 -27.71 13.63 4.88
CA SER A 22 -27.52 13.64 6.34
C SER A 22 -28.67 12.93 7.03
N GLY A 23 -28.45 11.70 7.47
CA GLY A 23 -29.32 10.98 8.40
C GLY A 23 -28.76 11.10 9.81
N ARG A 24 -29.50 11.77 10.68
CA ARG A 24 -29.23 11.81 12.12
C ARG A 24 -29.36 10.40 12.70
N PHE A 25 -28.36 9.96 13.44
CA PHE A 25 -28.47 8.84 14.36
C PHE A 25 -28.67 9.38 15.78
N GLU A 26 -29.89 9.27 16.25
CA GLU A 26 -30.21 9.31 17.70
C GLU A 26 -30.47 7.88 18.18
N ASP A 27 -29.78 7.53 19.26
CA ASP A 27 -30.01 6.56 20.29
C ASP A 27 -30.88 5.30 20.03
N LEU A 28 -30.26 4.13 20.20
CA LEU A 28 -30.94 2.99 20.84
C LEU A 28 -29.92 2.06 21.54
N ILE A 29 -29.85 2.23 22.87
CA ILE A 29 -29.21 1.26 23.76
C ILE A 29 -30.19 0.11 23.95
N LEU A 30 -29.83 -1.11 23.56
CA LEU A 30 -30.57 -2.31 23.94
C LEU A 30 -29.63 -3.29 24.66
N VAL A 31 -29.92 -3.44 25.94
CA VAL A 31 -29.35 -4.45 26.84
C VAL A 31 -29.91 -5.81 26.44
N SER A 32 -29.07 -6.77 26.12
CA SER A 32 -29.47 -8.18 25.97
C SER A 32 -28.75 -9.08 26.96
N LEU A 33 -29.56 -9.69 27.78
CA LEU A 33 -29.26 -10.62 28.86
C LEU A 33 -28.76 -11.97 28.30
N LEU A 34 -27.66 -12.48 28.86
CA LEU A 34 -27.15 -13.83 28.58
C LEU A 34 -28.06 -14.89 29.23
N LEU A 35 -28.52 -15.86 28.44
CA LEU A 35 -29.06 -17.12 28.93
C LEU A 35 -28.16 -18.28 28.48
N LEU A 36 -27.44 -18.89 29.42
CA LEU A 36 -26.74 -20.17 29.22
C LEU A 36 -27.76 -21.31 29.22
N VAL A 37 -27.76 -22.09 28.13
CA VAL A 37 -28.39 -23.40 28.11
C VAL A 37 -27.35 -24.45 27.73
N THR A 38 -27.02 -25.30 28.69
CA THR A 38 -26.22 -26.52 28.48
C THR A 38 -27.11 -27.64 27.97
N ILE A 39 -26.83 -28.18 26.80
CA ILE A 39 -27.45 -29.44 26.34
C ILE A 39 -26.32 -30.45 26.05
N GLY A 40 -26.41 -31.57 26.74
CA GLY A 40 -25.49 -32.69 26.65
C GLY A 40 -25.68 -33.49 25.37
N LEU A 41 -24.56 -34.05 24.89
CA LEU A 41 -24.49 -34.96 23.76
C LEU A 41 -24.63 -36.42 24.20
N PRO A 42 -25.25 -37.28 23.40
CA PRO A 42 -24.93 -38.69 23.39
C PRO A 42 -24.09 -39.03 22.16
N GLY A 43 -23.02 -39.75 22.38
CA GLY A 43 -22.14 -40.26 21.35
C GLY A 43 -22.73 -41.39 20.54
N CYS A 44 -22.42 -41.43 19.24
CA CYS A 44 -22.48 -42.66 18.43
C CYS A 44 -21.16 -42.79 17.64
N GLY A 45 -20.46 -43.84 17.90
CA GLY A 45 -19.25 -44.23 17.17
C GLY A 45 -19.64 -44.74 15.78
N GLY A 46 -18.95 -44.23 14.78
CA GLY A 46 -18.95 -44.73 13.42
C GLY A 46 -17.51 -44.66 12.91
N THR A 47 -16.90 -45.81 12.65
CA THR A 47 -15.59 -45.93 12.00
C THR A 47 -15.72 -45.52 10.54
N ALA A 48 -15.29 -44.30 10.22
CA ALA A 48 -15.10 -43.86 8.84
C ALA A 48 -13.71 -44.24 8.37
N GLY A 49 -13.62 -44.99 7.28
CA GLY A 49 -12.37 -45.37 6.61
C GLY A 49 -11.59 -44.13 6.19
N ALA A 50 -10.29 -44.19 6.35
CA ALA A 50 -9.36 -43.14 5.94
C ALA A 50 -9.45 -42.91 4.41
N PRO A 51 -9.52 -41.66 3.95
CA PRO A 51 -9.39 -41.35 2.53
C PRO A 51 -7.96 -41.69 2.04
N PRO A 52 -7.77 -42.05 0.76
CA PRO A 52 -6.47 -42.38 0.24
C PRO A 52 -5.51 -41.19 0.37
N SER A 53 -4.37 -41.42 0.96
CA SER A 53 -3.30 -40.46 1.11
C SER A 53 -2.68 -40.14 -0.26
N ASN A 54 -3.17 -39.11 -0.94
CA ASN A 54 -2.40 -38.46 -1.99
C ASN A 54 -1.28 -37.67 -1.31
N SER A 55 -0.09 -38.25 -1.25
CA SER A 55 1.12 -37.61 -0.73
C SER A 55 1.68 -36.59 -1.74
N ASN A 56 0.94 -35.50 -2.00
CA ASN A 56 1.48 -34.30 -2.58
C ASN A 56 1.73 -33.28 -1.46
N THR A 57 2.62 -33.61 -0.54
CA THR A 57 3.15 -32.62 0.40
C THR A 57 4.08 -31.70 -0.40
N PRO A 58 3.82 -30.39 -0.46
CA PRO A 58 4.74 -29.45 -1.09
C PRO A 58 6.10 -29.55 -0.41
N PRO A 59 7.22 -29.41 -1.14
CA PRO A 59 8.54 -29.40 -0.54
C PRO A 59 8.61 -28.27 0.50
N SER A 60 9.29 -28.55 1.62
CA SER A 60 9.60 -27.54 2.63
C SER A 60 10.40 -26.40 1.99
N SER A 61 10.25 -25.18 2.52
CA SER A 61 10.97 -23.99 2.03
C SER A 61 12.45 -24.34 1.79
N GLY A 62 12.92 -24.10 0.55
CA GLY A 62 14.31 -24.33 0.14
C GLY A 62 14.60 -25.66 -0.57
N SER A 63 13.65 -26.58 -0.73
CA SER A 63 13.82 -27.77 -1.57
C SER A 63 12.98 -27.66 -2.85
N SER A 64 13.61 -27.93 -4.00
CA SER A 64 12.86 -28.13 -5.24
C SER A 64 12.37 -29.57 -5.32
N GLY A 65 11.14 -29.74 -5.81
CA GLY A 65 10.51 -31.03 -6.05
C GLY A 65 9.80 -31.04 -7.40
N THR A 66 9.09 -32.12 -7.70
CA THR A 66 8.28 -32.22 -8.92
C THR A 66 6.81 -32.33 -8.54
N ALA A 67 5.96 -31.51 -9.17
CA ALA A 67 4.52 -31.52 -8.92
C ALA A 67 3.71 -31.29 -10.19
N SER A 68 2.51 -31.89 -10.24
CA SER A 68 1.52 -31.66 -11.31
C SER A 68 0.60 -30.49 -11.00
N SER A 69 0.57 -30.01 -9.76
CA SER A 69 -0.16 -28.84 -9.31
C SER A 69 0.47 -28.25 -8.05
N ILE A 70 0.25 -26.95 -7.83
CA ILE A 70 0.62 -26.25 -6.59
C ILE A 70 -0.54 -25.38 -6.14
N THR A 71 -0.64 -25.20 -4.83
CA THR A 71 -1.66 -24.33 -4.21
C THR A 71 -1.00 -23.28 -3.34
N LYS A 72 -1.38 -22.03 -3.50
CA LYS A 72 -0.96 -20.91 -2.67
C LYS A 72 -2.15 -20.00 -2.36
N ASP A 73 -2.37 -19.71 -1.10
CA ASP A 73 -3.43 -18.82 -0.61
C ASP A 73 -4.82 -19.11 -1.27
N GLY A 74 -5.19 -20.38 -1.37
CA GLY A 74 -6.46 -20.83 -1.95
C GLY A 74 -6.47 -20.95 -3.47
N ILE A 75 -5.43 -20.51 -4.19
CA ILE A 75 -5.32 -20.58 -5.64
C ILE A 75 -4.48 -21.80 -6.04
N THR A 76 -5.03 -22.67 -6.88
CA THR A 76 -4.34 -23.86 -7.39
C THR A 76 -4.07 -23.73 -8.88
N TRP A 77 -2.81 -23.91 -9.29
CA TRP A 77 -2.41 -24.03 -10.69
C TRP A 77 -2.08 -25.49 -10.99
N THR A 78 -2.71 -26.04 -12.03
CA THR A 78 -2.47 -27.41 -12.52
C THR A 78 -1.69 -27.35 -13.81
N PHE A 79 -0.67 -28.17 -13.94
CA PHE A 79 0.24 -28.23 -15.10
C PHE A 79 -0.08 -29.37 -16.03
N SER A 80 0.27 -29.25 -17.31
CA SER A 80 0.05 -30.30 -18.33
C SER A 80 0.86 -31.58 -18.06
N GLN A 81 1.94 -31.48 -17.29
CA GLN A 81 2.80 -32.58 -16.84
C GLN A 81 3.47 -32.17 -15.52
N PRO A 82 4.05 -33.13 -14.78
CA PRO A 82 4.86 -32.80 -13.60
C PRO A 82 6.01 -31.86 -13.98
N VAL A 83 6.17 -30.76 -13.22
CA VAL A 83 7.18 -29.72 -13.42
C VAL A 83 8.01 -29.54 -12.17
N THR A 84 9.25 -29.06 -12.32
CA THR A 84 10.06 -28.70 -11.14
C THR A 84 9.45 -27.47 -10.48
N VAL A 85 9.15 -27.58 -9.19
CA VAL A 85 8.57 -26.52 -8.35
C VAL A 85 9.43 -26.29 -7.13
N GLY A 86 9.37 -25.08 -6.56
CA GLY A 86 9.96 -24.74 -5.29
C GLY A 86 9.42 -23.43 -4.76
N GLN A 87 9.93 -23.00 -3.62
CA GLN A 87 9.49 -21.77 -2.96
C GLN A 87 10.66 -20.80 -2.78
N PHE A 88 10.36 -19.52 -2.92
CA PHE A 88 11.22 -18.43 -2.48
C PHE A 88 11.22 -18.29 -0.96
N VAL A 89 12.11 -17.48 -0.43
CA VAL A 89 12.25 -17.26 1.02
C VAL A 89 10.97 -16.72 1.66
N THR A 90 10.09 -16.08 0.89
CA THR A 90 8.77 -15.58 1.33
C THR A 90 7.65 -16.62 1.25
N GLY A 91 7.94 -17.82 0.73
CA GLY A 91 6.96 -18.88 0.54
C GLY A 91 6.13 -18.77 -0.74
N ASP A 92 6.41 -17.78 -1.61
CA ASP A 92 5.85 -17.74 -2.95
C ASP A 92 6.44 -18.85 -3.81
N TYR A 93 5.64 -19.36 -4.77
CA TYR A 93 6.08 -20.46 -5.63
C TYR A 93 6.76 -20.00 -6.91
N TYR A 94 7.76 -20.78 -7.32
CA TYR A 94 8.26 -20.78 -8.69
C TYR A 94 8.08 -22.14 -9.34
N VAL A 95 8.07 -22.14 -10.66
CA VAL A 95 8.23 -23.34 -11.50
C VAL A 95 9.39 -23.12 -12.46
N VAL A 96 10.06 -24.22 -12.83
CA VAL A 96 11.10 -24.16 -13.86
C VAL A 96 10.43 -24.42 -15.20
N GLY A 97 10.46 -23.40 -16.08
CA GLY A 97 9.78 -23.39 -17.37
C GLY A 97 10.64 -23.85 -18.55
N PRO A 98 10.03 -23.97 -19.75
CA PRO A 98 8.64 -23.61 -20.06
C PRO A 98 7.60 -24.57 -19.49
N VAL A 99 6.41 -24.07 -19.14
CA VAL A 99 5.30 -24.87 -18.59
C VAL A 99 3.97 -24.45 -19.18
N THR A 100 2.98 -25.37 -19.18
CA THR A 100 1.60 -25.04 -19.55
C THR A 100 0.70 -25.25 -18.33
N VAL A 101 0.01 -24.17 -17.91
CA VAL A 101 -1.06 -24.24 -16.90
C VAL A 101 -2.34 -24.65 -17.60
N THR A 102 -2.86 -25.82 -17.25
CA THR A 102 -4.07 -26.41 -17.87
C THR A 102 -5.34 -26.10 -17.12
N ALA A 103 -5.24 -25.75 -15.84
CA ALA A 103 -6.36 -25.31 -15.01
C ALA A 103 -5.90 -24.36 -13.90
N ILE A 104 -6.78 -23.47 -13.50
CA ILE A 104 -6.64 -22.61 -12.32
C ILE A 104 -7.91 -22.81 -11.48
N ASN A 105 -7.77 -22.96 -10.17
CA ASN A 105 -8.91 -23.09 -9.27
C ASN A 105 -8.76 -22.13 -8.09
N PRO A 106 -9.74 -21.23 -7.82
CA PRO A 106 -10.99 -21.05 -8.59
C PRO A 106 -10.71 -20.62 -10.03
N ALA A 107 -11.59 -21.07 -10.94
CA ALA A 107 -11.40 -20.82 -12.38
C ALA A 107 -11.69 -19.35 -12.73
N PRO A 108 -10.86 -18.72 -13.57
CA PRO A 108 -11.18 -17.41 -14.12
C PRO A 108 -12.42 -17.49 -15.01
N THR A 109 -13.40 -16.62 -14.78
CA THR A 109 -14.66 -16.57 -15.51
C THR A 109 -15.05 -15.13 -15.83
N THR A 110 -16.12 -14.96 -16.61
CA THR A 110 -16.78 -13.67 -16.83
C THR A 110 -18.06 -13.51 -15.99
N ALA A 111 -18.35 -14.50 -15.13
CA ALA A 111 -19.55 -14.53 -14.32
C ALA A 111 -19.34 -13.81 -12.99
N SER A 112 -19.79 -12.57 -12.89
CA SER A 112 -19.83 -11.85 -11.61
C SER A 112 -20.80 -12.58 -10.62
N PRO A 113 -20.47 -12.61 -9.32
CA PRO A 113 -19.38 -11.93 -8.61
C PRO A 113 -18.06 -12.72 -8.54
N TYR A 114 -17.94 -13.91 -9.09
CA TYR A 114 -16.80 -14.81 -8.90
C TYR A 114 -15.92 -14.88 -10.15
N GLU A 115 -15.41 -13.74 -10.58
CA GLU A 115 -14.66 -13.67 -11.84
C GLU A 115 -13.26 -14.30 -11.73
N ASN A 116 -12.61 -14.23 -10.57
CA ASN A 116 -11.34 -14.89 -10.24
C ASN A 116 -10.28 -14.71 -11.34
N GLY A 117 -10.12 -13.49 -11.85
CA GLY A 117 -9.26 -13.23 -13.01
C GLY A 117 -7.81 -13.60 -12.78
N SER A 118 -7.14 -13.97 -13.85
CA SER A 118 -5.69 -14.19 -13.87
C SER A 118 -5.07 -13.29 -14.92
N VAL A 119 -3.98 -12.61 -14.58
CA VAL A 119 -3.29 -11.66 -15.46
C VAL A 119 -1.84 -12.07 -15.63
N LEU A 120 -1.40 -12.16 -16.87
CA LEU A 120 -0.03 -12.47 -17.21
C LEU A 120 0.79 -11.19 -17.34
N ASN A 121 1.90 -11.13 -16.63
CA ASN A 121 2.92 -10.10 -16.81
C ASN A 121 2.48 -8.66 -16.51
N LEU A 122 2.12 -8.36 -15.26
CA LEU A 122 1.90 -6.99 -14.79
C LEU A 122 3.21 -6.16 -14.82
N PRO A 123 3.14 -4.83 -14.93
CA PRO A 123 1.95 -4.05 -15.22
C PRO A 123 1.49 -4.20 -16.67
N THR A 124 0.19 -4.01 -16.89
CA THR A 124 -0.38 -4.02 -18.23
C THR A 124 -0.33 -2.62 -18.86
N ALA A 125 -0.53 -2.56 -20.16
CA ALA A 125 -0.72 -1.29 -20.84
C ALA A 125 -1.88 -0.51 -20.20
N ASN A 126 -1.68 0.79 -19.99
CA ASN A 126 -2.64 1.69 -19.35
C ASN A 126 -2.96 1.40 -17.87
N SER A 127 -2.17 0.55 -17.21
CA SER A 127 -2.35 0.21 -15.78
C SER A 127 -3.75 -0.31 -15.43
N LYS A 128 -4.40 -1.00 -16.37
CA LYS A 128 -5.71 -1.60 -16.16
C LYS A 128 -5.59 -2.97 -15.54
N SER A 129 -6.61 -3.38 -14.82
CA SER A 129 -6.73 -4.70 -14.21
C SER A 129 -7.58 -5.65 -15.07
N GLY A 130 -7.24 -6.94 -15.03
CA GLY A 130 -8.05 -8.02 -15.59
C GLY A 130 -8.65 -8.94 -14.53
N PHE A 131 -8.59 -8.56 -13.23
CA PHE A 131 -8.97 -9.47 -12.15
C PHE A 131 -10.49 -9.58 -11.97
N ASP A 132 -11.19 -8.47 -11.84
CA ASP A 132 -12.63 -8.44 -11.56
C ASP A 132 -13.25 -7.19 -12.15
N SER A 133 -14.36 -7.32 -12.87
CA SER A 133 -15.03 -6.19 -13.55
C SER A 133 -15.64 -5.17 -12.58
N ARG A 134 -15.82 -5.56 -11.32
CA ARG A 134 -16.29 -4.68 -10.25
C ARG A 134 -15.17 -3.77 -9.69
N LEU A 135 -13.94 -3.89 -10.20
CA LEU A 135 -12.87 -2.90 -10.01
C LEU A 135 -13.18 -1.55 -10.65
N ASN A 136 -14.42 -1.32 -10.87
CA ASN A 136 -15.01 -0.15 -11.43
C ASN A 136 -15.71 0.65 -10.34
N ASP A 137 -15.46 1.94 -10.28
CA ASP A 137 -16.18 2.83 -9.37
C ASP A 137 -17.61 3.16 -9.84
N GLY A 138 -18.06 2.52 -10.94
CA GLY A 138 -19.39 2.72 -11.53
C GLY A 138 -19.52 3.99 -12.38
N THR A 139 -18.44 4.74 -12.62
CA THR A 139 -18.47 5.97 -13.41
C THR A 139 -18.07 5.76 -14.86
N ASP A 140 -17.06 4.91 -15.12
CA ASP A 140 -16.65 4.51 -16.48
C ASP A 140 -15.86 3.21 -16.43
N GLU A 141 -16.49 2.12 -16.87
CA GLU A 141 -15.91 0.77 -16.90
C GLU A 141 -14.59 0.66 -17.69
N SER A 142 -14.34 1.60 -18.58
CA SER A 142 -13.14 1.59 -19.42
C SER A 142 -11.86 1.97 -18.66
N TRP A 143 -11.95 2.53 -17.44
CA TRP A 143 -10.81 3.15 -16.78
C TRP A 143 -9.92 2.18 -16.00
N TRP A 144 -10.51 1.21 -15.31
CA TRP A 144 -9.80 0.39 -14.35
C TRP A 144 -9.74 -1.08 -14.72
N PHE A 145 -10.68 -1.53 -15.51
CA PHE A 145 -10.83 -2.91 -15.88
C PHE A 145 -10.78 -3.10 -17.40
N ASP A 146 -10.12 -4.19 -17.83
CA ASP A 146 -10.06 -4.62 -19.21
C ASP A 146 -10.09 -6.16 -19.27
N ALA A 147 -11.21 -6.72 -19.72
CA ALA A 147 -11.39 -8.15 -19.83
C ALA A 147 -10.38 -8.83 -20.77
N SER A 148 -9.82 -8.09 -21.74
CA SER A 148 -8.81 -8.63 -22.67
C SER A 148 -7.49 -8.97 -22.02
N LEU A 149 -7.21 -8.43 -20.82
CA LEU A 149 -6.01 -8.72 -20.04
C LEU A 149 -6.07 -10.05 -19.31
N ARG A 150 -7.27 -10.67 -19.22
CA ARG A 150 -7.42 -11.97 -18.57
C ARG A 150 -6.79 -13.08 -19.38
N SER A 151 -6.13 -13.95 -18.66
CA SER A 151 -5.58 -15.19 -19.16
C SER A 151 -6.48 -16.37 -18.77
N TYR A 152 -6.82 -17.21 -19.73
CA TYR A 152 -7.62 -18.40 -19.51
C TYR A 152 -6.83 -19.67 -19.84
N PRO A 153 -6.86 -20.71 -18.98
CA PRO A 153 -6.24 -21.98 -19.31
C PRO A 153 -6.79 -22.60 -20.62
N PRO A 154 -5.92 -23.24 -21.46
CA PRO A 154 -4.51 -23.49 -21.20
C PRO A 154 -3.63 -22.25 -21.45
N ILE A 155 -2.70 -21.96 -20.52
CA ILE A 155 -1.77 -20.83 -20.61
C ILE A 155 -0.34 -21.37 -20.74
N SER A 156 0.31 -21.07 -21.86
CA SER A 156 1.72 -21.38 -22.05
C SER A 156 2.60 -20.30 -21.43
N LEU A 157 3.46 -20.69 -20.50
CA LEU A 157 4.35 -19.80 -19.75
C LEU A 157 5.80 -20.18 -20.04
N LYS A 158 6.66 -19.16 -20.12
CA LYS A 158 8.11 -19.29 -20.33
C LYS A 158 8.89 -18.59 -19.22
N PRO A 159 10.18 -18.89 -19.06
CA PRO A 159 11.04 -18.11 -18.16
C PRO A 159 10.94 -16.60 -18.45
N GLY A 160 10.80 -15.81 -17.41
CA GLY A 160 10.51 -14.38 -17.47
C GLY A 160 9.04 -14.04 -17.21
N ASP A 161 8.14 -15.01 -17.23
CA ASP A 161 6.73 -14.77 -17.00
C ASP A 161 6.38 -14.82 -15.51
N ALA A 162 5.41 -13.99 -15.13
CA ALA A 162 4.72 -14.02 -13.85
C ALA A 162 3.20 -14.01 -14.09
N LEU A 163 2.53 -15.04 -13.61
CA LEU A 163 1.06 -15.16 -13.68
C LEU A 163 0.49 -14.80 -12.30
N VAL A 164 -0.24 -13.69 -12.24
CA VAL A 164 -0.95 -13.26 -11.04
C VAL A 164 -2.39 -13.73 -11.15
N SER A 165 -2.83 -14.57 -10.19
CA SER A 165 -4.18 -15.10 -10.14
C SER A 165 -4.90 -14.59 -8.90
N SER A 166 -6.21 -14.35 -9.00
CA SER A 166 -7.02 -13.80 -7.92
C SER A 166 -8.17 -14.72 -7.54
N ILE A 167 -8.70 -14.48 -6.33
CA ILE A 167 -10.01 -14.94 -5.89
C ILE A 167 -10.88 -13.71 -5.73
N SER A 168 -12.09 -13.74 -6.26
CA SER A 168 -13.06 -12.66 -6.13
C SER A 168 -13.90 -12.80 -4.88
N LEU A 169 -14.28 -11.66 -4.28
CA LEU A 169 -15.27 -11.60 -3.20
C LEU A 169 -16.68 -11.77 -3.75
N ALA A 170 -17.52 -12.52 -3.03
CA ALA A 170 -18.95 -12.63 -3.34
C ALA A 170 -19.63 -11.26 -3.26
N GLN A 171 -19.35 -10.54 -2.17
CA GLN A 171 -19.85 -9.19 -1.92
C GLN A 171 -18.67 -8.30 -1.50
N ILE A 172 -18.56 -7.12 -2.09
CA ILE A 172 -17.42 -6.22 -1.89
C ILE A 172 -17.20 -5.86 -0.42
N HIS A 173 -18.21 -5.79 0.40
CA HIS A 173 -18.12 -5.43 1.83
C HIS A 173 -18.36 -6.62 2.78
N SER A 174 -18.19 -7.87 2.32
CA SER A 174 -18.51 -9.06 3.11
C SER A 174 -17.40 -9.55 4.03
N LEU A 175 -16.16 -9.09 3.83
CA LEU A 175 -15.04 -9.47 4.70
C LEU A 175 -14.85 -8.47 5.85
N PRO A 176 -14.36 -8.95 7.01
CA PRO A 176 -13.88 -8.07 8.05
C PRO A 176 -12.86 -7.09 7.48
N GLU A 177 -13.00 -5.83 7.81
CA GLU A 177 -12.07 -4.80 7.39
C GLU A 177 -10.72 -5.02 8.06
N VAL A 178 -9.72 -5.37 7.28
CA VAL A 178 -8.38 -5.60 7.79
C VAL A 178 -7.52 -4.36 7.62
N MET A 179 -7.74 -3.52 6.69
CA MET A 179 -6.99 -2.29 6.46
C MET A 179 -7.72 -1.42 5.42
N ARG A 180 -8.93 -0.98 5.75
CA ARG A 180 -9.75 -0.17 4.85
C ARG A 180 -10.06 1.17 5.47
N ALA A 181 -10.06 2.19 4.63
CA ALA A 181 -10.78 3.40 4.95
C ALA A 181 -12.29 3.11 4.87
N SER A 182 -13.02 3.53 5.87
CA SER A 182 -14.48 3.33 5.95
C SER A 182 -15.25 4.01 4.81
N ASP A 183 -14.61 4.96 4.14
CA ASP A 183 -15.15 5.78 3.05
C ASP A 183 -14.71 5.34 1.66
N MET A 184 -13.78 4.40 1.55
CA MET A 184 -13.28 3.90 0.27
C MET A 184 -13.99 2.62 -0.15
N SER A 185 -14.31 2.53 -1.44
CA SER A 185 -14.83 1.30 -2.03
C SER A 185 -13.84 0.17 -1.82
N ALA A 186 -14.29 -0.90 -1.21
CA ALA A 186 -13.45 -2.07 -1.04
C ALA A 186 -13.16 -2.74 -2.39
N SER A 187 -11.95 -3.26 -2.54
CA SER A 187 -11.63 -4.07 -3.70
C SER A 187 -12.54 -5.30 -3.77
N PRO A 188 -13.03 -5.68 -4.97
CA PRO A 188 -13.71 -6.95 -5.18
C PRO A 188 -12.77 -8.14 -5.19
N VAL A 189 -11.45 -7.90 -5.18
CA VAL A 189 -10.41 -8.94 -5.13
C VAL A 189 -10.19 -9.33 -3.69
N GLN A 190 -10.46 -10.60 -3.36
CA GLN A 190 -10.26 -11.15 -2.03
C GLN A 190 -8.78 -11.34 -1.72
N THR A 191 -8.10 -12.11 -2.57
CA THR A 191 -6.69 -12.45 -2.42
C THR A 191 -6.05 -12.62 -3.80
N VAL A 192 -4.71 -12.51 -3.84
CA VAL A 192 -3.93 -12.82 -5.04
C VAL A 192 -2.72 -13.68 -4.68
N SER A 193 -2.23 -14.44 -5.66
CA SER A 193 -0.95 -15.12 -5.58
C SER A 193 -0.22 -15.05 -6.91
N VAL A 194 1.11 -15.06 -6.85
CA VAL A 194 2.00 -14.95 -8.00
C VAL A 194 2.66 -16.29 -8.27
N LEU A 195 2.50 -16.80 -9.50
CA LEU A 195 3.27 -17.93 -10.02
C LEU A 195 4.40 -17.37 -10.89
N THR A 196 5.65 -17.56 -10.47
CA THR A 196 6.83 -17.12 -11.20
C THR A 196 7.45 -18.26 -11.99
N VAL A 197 7.77 -18.02 -13.27
CA VAL A 197 8.41 -19.03 -14.13
C VAL A 197 9.87 -18.68 -14.33
N LEU A 198 10.76 -19.53 -13.80
CA LEU A 198 12.21 -19.34 -13.88
C LEU A 198 12.85 -20.28 -14.92
N SER A 199 14.06 -19.95 -15.39
CA SER A 199 14.85 -20.83 -16.26
C SER A 199 15.56 -21.96 -15.49
N ALA A 200 15.77 -21.78 -14.18
CA ALA A 200 16.39 -22.75 -13.28
C ALA A 200 15.93 -22.50 -11.84
N ALA A 201 16.02 -23.52 -10.99
CA ALA A 201 15.74 -23.35 -9.58
C ALA A 201 16.78 -22.41 -8.93
N PRO A 202 16.36 -21.40 -8.17
CA PRO A 202 17.25 -20.50 -7.47
C PRO A 202 17.72 -21.13 -6.15
N SER A 203 18.65 -20.46 -5.44
CA SER A 203 18.99 -20.84 -4.06
C SER A 203 17.80 -20.65 -3.12
N ALA A 204 17.81 -21.39 -2.01
CA ALA A 204 16.72 -21.42 -1.04
C ALA A 204 16.43 -20.07 -0.37
N ASP A 205 17.41 -19.17 -0.33
CA ASP A 205 17.35 -17.84 0.25
C ASP A 205 16.95 -16.75 -0.76
N ALA A 206 16.63 -17.13 -2.00
CA ALA A 206 16.24 -16.16 -3.01
C ALA A 206 14.89 -15.51 -2.70
N PHE A 207 14.82 -14.21 -2.90
CA PHE A 207 13.55 -13.48 -3.01
C PHE A 207 12.90 -13.76 -4.36
N ARG A 208 11.59 -13.68 -4.41
CA ARG A 208 10.84 -13.70 -5.67
C ARG A 208 11.24 -12.45 -6.50
N PRO A 209 11.57 -12.60 -7.80
CA PRO A 209 11.64 -11.45 -8.68
C PRO A 209 10.34 -10.65 -8.62
N SER A 210 10.43 -9.34 -8.74
CA SER A 210 9.21 -8.52 -8.85
C SER A 210 8.27 -9.10 -9.91
N TYR A 211 6.98 -9.13 -9.62
CA TYR A 211 5.97 -9.51 -10.61
C TYR A 211 5.94 -8.56 -11.82
N CYS A 212 6.57 -7.39 -11.72
CA CYS A 212 6.78 -6.44 -12.80
C CYS A 212 8.09 -6.66 -13.57
N ASP A 213 9.05 -7.44 -13.05
CA ASP A 213 10.39 -7.60 -13.66
C ASP A 213 10.46 -8.81 -14.59
N ARG A 214 10.57 -8.55 -15.89
CA ARG A 214 10.74 -9.59 -16.93
C ARG A 214 12.17 -10.15 -17.00
N LYS A 215 13.16 -9.46 -16.46
CA LYS A 215 14.55 -9.93 -16.39
C LYS A 215 14.78 -10.89 -15.23
N GLN A 216 13.85 -10.90 -14.28
CA GLN A 216 13.84 -11.78 -13.10
C GLN A 216 15.11 -11.63 -12.26
N THR A 217 15.42 -10.39 -11.88
CA THR A 217 16.54 -10.11 -10.97
C THR A 217 16.32 -10.79 -9.63
N LEU A 218 17.25 -11.65 -9.23
CA LEU A 218 17.21 -12.36 -7.96
C LEU A 218 18.02 -11.59 -6.90
N TYR A 219 17.41 -11.42 -5.74
CA TYR A 219 18.04 -10.95 -4.51
C TYR A 219 18.04 -12.06 -3.47
N HIS A 220 18.89 -11.96 -2.45
CA HIS A 220 19.13 -13.04 -1.50
C HIS A 220 18.99 -12.59 -0.05
N ALA A 221 18.23 -13.31 0.75
CA ALA A 221 17.99 -12.96 2.14
C ALA A 221 19.25 -13.07 3.03
N ASN A 222 20.20 -13.91 2.64
CA ASN A 222 21.48 -14.04 3.33
C ASN A 222 22.41 -12.84 3.11
N SER A 223 22.15 -12.02 2.08
CA SER A 223 22.91 -10.78 1.82
C SER A 223 22.37 -9.57 2.56
N LEU A 224 21.23 -9.69 3.25
CA LEU A 224 20.61 -8.58 3.95
C LEU A 224 21.49 -8.05 5.10
N GLN A 225 21.77 -6.77 5.08
CA GLN A 225 22.51 -6.06 6.11
C GLN A 225 21.59 -5.71 7.30
N ARG A 226 21.05 -6.74 7.99
CA ARG A 226 20.11 -6.58 9.11
C ARG A 226 20.66 -5.80 10.29
N ASN A 227 21.98 -5.74 10.42
CA ASN A 227 22.69 -4.97 11.44
C ASN A 227 22.56 -3.44 11.25
N LEU A 228 22.08 -2.99 10.10
CA LEU A 228 21.78 -1.56 9.87
C LEU A 228 20.46 -1.13 10.54
N LEU A 229 19.58 -2.08 10.86
CA LEU A 229 18.36 -1.78 11.58
C LEU A 229 18.71 -1.41 13.04
N PRO A 230 18.24 -0.28 13.56
CA PRO A 230 18.37 0.07 14.96
C PRO A 230 17.79 -1.00 15.90
N SER A 231 18.15 -0.93 17.17
CA SER A 231 17.61 -1.80 18.23
C SER A 231 17.14 -0.93 19.40
N LEU A 232 15.95 -0.34 19.23
CA LEU A 232 15.38 0.65 20.13
C LEU A 232 14.41 -0.01 21.12
N ALA A 233 14.34 0.53 22.34
CA ALA A 233 13.29 0.10 23.26
C ALA A 233 11.91 0.62 22.78
N PRO A 234 10.82 -0.15 22.92
CA PRO A 234 9.50 0.38 22.63
C PRO A 234 9.17 1.49 23.66
N PRO A 235 8.80 2.71 23.23
CA PRO A 235 8.49 3.80 24.15
C PRO A 235 7.30 3.47 25.07
N ASN A 236 6.32 2.79 24.50
CA ASN A 236 5.12 2.34 25.20
C ASN A 236 4.86 0.88 24.86
N PRO A 237 5.38 -0.08 25.66
CA PRO A 237 5.24 -1.51 25.36
C PRO A 237 3.77 -1.98 25.26
N SER A 238 2.84 -1.36 25.99
CA SER A 238 1.42 -1.73 25.97
C SER A 238 0.70 -1.25 24.72
N ALA A 239 1.20 -0.23 24.04
CA ALA A 239 0.68 0.31 22.79
C ALA A 239 1.49 -0.13 21.56
N THR A 240 2.54 -0.94 21.74
CA THR A 240 3.36 -1.44 20.64
C THR A 240 2.65 -2.56 19.92
N PRO A 241 2.43 -2.47 18.59
CA PRO A 241 1.86 -3.54 17.80
C PRO A 241 2.75 -4.79 17.79
N THR A 242 2.18 -5.93 17.42
CA THR A 242 2.93 -7.18 17.33
C THR A 242 3.52 -7.38 15.93
N LEU A 243 4.69 -7.99 15.84
CA LEU A 243 5.30 -8.39 14.56
C LEU A 243 4.34 -9.29 13.75
N ALA A 244 3.68 -10.25 14.42
CA ALA A 244 2.81 -11.22 13.77
C ALA A 244 1.62 -10.58 13.02
N GLN A 245 1.11 -9.46 13.51
CA GLN A 245 0.07 -8.71 12.82
C GLN A 245 0.54 -8.23 11.45
N PHE A 246 1.71 -7.60 11.38
CA PHE A 246 2.27 -7.09 10.14
C PHE A 246 2.83 -8.20 9.24
N GLU A 247 3.37 -9.28 9.81
CA GLU A 247 3.72 -10.49 9.06
C GLU A 247 2.50 -11.03 8.29
N THR A 248 1.32 -11.03 8.89
CA THR A 248 0.09 -11.48 8.25
C THR A 248 -0.24 -10.65 7.01
N TRP A 249 -0.02 -9.35 7.05
CA TRP A 249 -0.28 -8.46 5.93
C TRP A 249 0.77 -8.57 4.82
N TYR A 250 2.04 -8.54 5.15
CA TYR A 250 3.14 -8.49 4.17
C TYR A 250 3.58 -9.85 3.62
N ARG A 251 3.14 -10.97 4.20
CA ARG A 251 3.53 -12.31 3.71
C ARG A 251 3.00 -12.64 2.30
N ARG A 252 2.06 -11.87 1.78
CA ARG A 252 1.45 -12.04 0.46
C ARG A 252 1.73 -10.83 -0.43
N PRO A 253 1.79 -11.01 -1.76
CA PRO A 253 2.07 -9.89 -2.65
C PRO A 253 0.98 -8.83 -2.58
N TRP A 254 1.40 -7.58 -2.46
CA TRP A 254 0.53 -6.43 -2.68
C TRP A 254 0.61 -6.05 -4.16
N ILE A 255 -0.53 -6.03 -4.86
CA ILE A 255 -0.61 -5.69 -6.27
C ILE A 255 -1.05 -4.23 -6.39
N ASP A 256 -0.13 -3.39 -6.81
CA ASP A 256 -0.31 -1.93 -6.85
C ASP A 256 0.09 -1.38 -8.22
N THR A 257 -0.62 -1.83 -9.25
CA THR A 257 -0.39 -1.44 -10.64
C THR A 257 -1.60 -0.76 -11.27
N ASN A 258 -2.60 -0.41 -10.46
CA ASN A 258 -3.79 0.31 -10.89
C ASN A 258 -3.83 1.69 -10.20
N PRO A 259 -4.18 2.78 -10.90
CA PRO A 259 -4.45 4.06 -10.25
C PRO A 259 -5.56 3.90 -9.22
N PHE A 260 -5.52 4.62 -8.11
CA PHE A 260 -6.49 4.55 -7.01
C PHE A 260 -6.56 3.21 -6.25
N LEU A 261 -5.57 2.30 -6.41
CA LEU A 261 -5.43 1.09 -5.59
C LEU A 261 -6.56 0.07 -5.70
N PHE A 262 -7.25 0.02 -6.82
CA PHE A 262 -8.36 -0.90 -7.00
C PHE A 262 -7.94 -2.38 -7.16
N ASP A 263 -6.66 -2.65 -7.37
CA ASP A 263 -6.14 -4.03 -7.35
C ASP A 263 -5.86 -4.55 -5.94
N ALA A 264 -6.00 -3.71 -4.90
CA ALA A 264 -5.68 -4.07 -3.52
C ALA A 264 -6.46 -5.30 -3.06
N PRO A 265 -5.80 -6.42 -2.74
CA PRO A 265 -6.47 -7.60 -2.22
C PRO A 265 -7.04 -7.34 -0.81
N ALA A 266 -8.35 -7.49 -0.67
CA ALA A 266 -9.09 -7.06 0.52
C ALA A 266 -8.71 -7.76 1.83
N GLU A 267 -8.16 -8.98 1.77
CA GLU A 267 -7.77 -9.71 2.98
C GLU A 267 -6.52 -9.16 3.67
N TYR A 268 -5.66 -8.41 2.96
CA TYR A 268 -4.34 -8.11 3.53
C TYR A 268 -3.65 -6.85 3.00
N MET A 269 -4.19 -6.18 1.98
CA MET A 269 -3.60 -4.97 1.42
C MET A 269 -4.53 -3.78 1.65
N PRO A 270 -4.00 -2.63 2.13
CA PRO A 270 -4.80 -1.41 2.21
C PRO A 270 -5.26 -0.97 0.82
N SER A 271 -6.47 -0.45 0.74
CA SER A 271 -7.05 0.07 -0.51
C SER A 271 -6.80 1.56 -0.74
N TYR A 272 -6.04 2.23 0.14
CA TYR A 272 -5.78 3.65 0.09
C TYR A 272 -4.33 3.98 0.44
N GLY A 273 -3.69 4.89 -0.29
CA GLY A 273 -2.27 5.20 -0.11
C GLY A 273 -1.88 5.70 1.27
N GLN A 274 -2.71 6.53 1.89
CA GLN A 274 -2.52 6.95 3.28
C GLN A 274 -2.36 5.74 4.21
N HIS A 275 -3.20 4.72 4.04
CA HIS A 275 -3.17 3.52 4.88
C HIS A 275 -1.97 2.63 4.55
N ILE A 276 -1.53 2.62 3.30
CA ILE A 276 -0.26 1.98 2.91
C ILE A 276 0.90 2.67 3.63
N ALA A 277 0.98 4.00 3.60
CA ALA A 277 2.02 4.75 4.30
C ALA A 277 2.02 4.49 5.82
N PHE A 278 0.84 4.37 6.44
CA PHE A 278 0.76 3.97 7.83
C PHE A 278 1.25 2.54 8.07
N ALA A 279 0.80 1.57 7.26
CA ALA A 279 1.24 0.19 7.38
C ALA A 279 2.76 0.06 7.24
N ASP A 280 3.35 0.77 6.27
CA ASP A 280 4.80 0.79 6.03
C ASP A 280 5.55 1.47 7.18
N SER A 281 4.99 2.55 7.73
CA SER A 281 5.51 3.22 8.91
C SER A 281 5.55 2.28 10.13
N TYR A 282 4.43 1.61 10.40
CA TYR A 282 4.37 0.63 11.50
C TYR A 282 5.35 -0.51 11.31
N ALA A 283 5.37 -1.14 10.13
CA ALA A 283 6.23 -2.28 9.85
C ALA A 283 7.72 -1.90 9.97
N SER A 284 8.13 -0.78 9.36
CA SER A 284 9.51 -0.31 9.41
C SER A 284 9.95 0.06 10.83
N LEU A 285 9.13 0.78 11.60
CA LEU A 285 9.44 1.15 12.98
C LEU A 285 9.48 -0.07 13.91
N LEU A 286 8.61 -1.07 13.72
CA LEU A 286 8.69 -2.34 14.45
C LEU A 286 9.99 -3.10 14.19
N LEU A 287 10.49 -3.09 12.94
CA LEU A 287 11.78 -3.69 12.61
C LEU A 287 12.96 -2.99 13.30
N MET A 288 12.80 -1.73 13.74
CA MET A 288 13.80 -0.94 14.45
C MET A 288 13.77 -1.14 15.96
N LEU A 289 12.79 -1.87 16.49
CA LEU A 289 12.73 -2.17 17.92
C LEU A 289 13.66 -3.34 18.29
N ASN A 290 13.89 -3.50 19.59
CA ASN A 290 14.82 -4.46 20.19
C ASN A 290 14.27 -5.91 20.25
N PHE A 291 13.41 -6.30 19.32
CA PHE A 291 13.09 -7.69 19.09
C PHE A 291 14.34 -8.47 18.64
N SER A 292 14.42 -9.75 18.97
CA SER A 292 15.55 -10.58 18.52
C SER A 292 15.59 -10.70 16.98
N ALA A 293 16.76 -11.01 16.44
CA ALA A 293 16.92 -11.21 15.00
C ALA A 293 15.96 -12.27 14.45
N ASP A 294 15.78 -13.37 15.19
CA ASP A 294 14.88 -14.47 14.80
C ASP A 294 13.41 -14.02 14.78
N GLN A 295 13.00 -13.17 15.73
CA GLN A 295 11.65 -12.63 15.74
C GLN A 295 11.37 -11.70 14.56
N LYS A 296 12.38 -10.95 14.08
CA LYS A 296 12.23 -9.99 12.98
C LYS A 296 12.39 -10.59 11.59
N VAL A 297 12.90 -11.83 11.47
CA VAL A 297 13.32 -12.40 10.18
C VAL A 297 12.19 -12.43 9.13
N ASN A 298 11.00 -12.85 9.53
CA ASN A 298 9.87 -12.96 8.61
C ASN A 298 9.42 -11.60 8.11
N LEU A 299 9.12 -10.67 9.03
CA LEU A 299 8.67 -9.33 8.65
C LEU A 299 9.75 -8.61 7.82
N THR A 300 11.04 -8.75 8.16
CA THR A 300 12.12 -8.19 7.34
C THR A 300 12.08 -8.73 5.92
N ASN A 301 11.97 -10.06 5.76
CA ASN A 301 11.95 -10.67 4.43
C ASN A 301 10.72 -10.24 3.63
N TYR A 302 9.55 -10.21 4.26
CA TYR A 302 8.30 -9.82 3.59
C TYR A 302 8.33 -8.33 3.18
N PHE A 303 8.79 -7.45 4.06
CA PHE A 303 8.88 -6.02 3.75
C PHE A 303 9.92 -5.72 2.66
N VAL A 304 11.06 -6.42 2.67
CA VAL A 304 12.06 -6.35 1.58
C VAL A 304 11.48 -6.86 0.26
N GLN A 305 10.71 -7.96 0.28
CA GLN A 305 10.03 -8.47 -0.92
C GLN A 305 9.06 -7.43 -1.49
N TYR A 306 8.31 -6.74 -0.64
CA TYR A 306 7.42 -5.66 -1.07
C TYR A 306 8.20 -4.51 -1.73
N GLY A 307 9.32 -4.10 -1.15
CA GLY A 307 10.21 -3.10 -1.77
C GLY A 307 10.78 -3.55 -3.12
N ILE A 308 11.12 -4.84 -3.28
CA ILE A 308 11.54 -5.43 -4.56
C ILE A 308 10.42 -5.35 -5.60
N ASP A 309 9.18 -5.65 -5.19
CA ASP A 309 8.02 -5.58 -6.08
C ASP A 309 7.78 -4.17 -6.60
N LEU A 310 7.74 -3.20 -5.71
CA LEU A 310 7.56 -1.78 -6.07
C LEU A 310 8.69 -1.27 -6.96
N TYR A 311 9.94 -1.62 -6.65
CA TYR A 311 11.08 -1.21 -7.49
C TYR A 311 10.98 -1.76 -8.90
N GLY A 312 10.60 -3.03 -9.06
CA GLY A 312 10.37 -3.61 -10.38
C GLY A 312 9.25 -2.92 -11.16
N CYS A 313 8.19 -2.48 -10.46
CA CYS A 313 7.11 -1.72 -11.08
C CYS A 313 7.59 -0.33 -11.56
N VAL A 314 8.43 0.37 -10.78
CA VAL A 314 9.03 1.64 -11.21
C VAL A 314 9.93 1.44 -12.43
N GLN A 315 10.75 0.38 -12.45
CA GLN A 315 11.58 0.02 -13.60
C GLN A 315 10.76 -0.32 -14.84
N ALA A 316 9.56 -0.84 -14.67
CA ALA A 316 8.61 -1.12 -15.75
C ALA A 316 7.84 0.14 -16.22
N GLY A 317 8.14 1.31 -15.64
CA GLY A 317 7.53 2.59 -16.03
C GLY A 317 6.27 2.96 -15.25
N TYR A 318 5.96 2.24 -14.17
CA TYR A 318 4.89 2.59 -13.25
C TYR A 318 5.40 3.51 -12.14
N GLY A 319 4.51 4.26 -11.50
CA GLY A 319 4.87 5.14 -10.38
C GLY A 319 3.63 5.68 -9.68
N TRP A 320 3.88 6.33 -8.56
CA TRP A 320 2.84 6.89 -7.68
C TRP A 320 3.05 8.40 -7.51
N PRO A 321 2.98 9.20 -8.61
CA PRO A 321 3.13 10.65 -8.52
C PRO A 321 2.04 11.25 -7.65
N ALA A 322 2.23 12.49 -7.20
CA ALA A 322 1.31 13.18 -6.31
C ALA A 322 -0.15 13.08 -6.76
N PHE A 323 -0.98 12.65 -5.83
CA PHE A 323 -2.44 12.66 -5.95
C PHE A 323 -3.06 12.61 -4.54
N GLY A 324 -2.74 13.60 -3.72
CA GLY A 324 -3.14 13.62 -2.32
C GLY A 324 -2.66 12.40 -1.57
N GLY A 325 -3.50 11.85 -0.70
CA GLY A 325 -3.20 10.63 0.06
C GLY A 325 -3.28 9.33 -0.74
N HIS A 326 -3.81 9.32 -1.98
CA HIS A 326 -3.98 8.08 -2.75
C HIS A 326 -2.68 7.35 -3.05
N ARG A 327 -1.57 8.06 -3.17
CA ARG A 327 -0.32 7.50 -3.69
C ARG A 327 0.86 7.61 -2.72
N SER A 328 0.60 7.85 -1.44
CA SER A 328 1.61 7.82 -0.38
C SER A 328 2.04 6.39 -0.04
N GLY A 329 3.25 6.22 0.51
CA GLY A 329 3.72 4.99 1.12
C GLY A 329 4.69 4.16 0.28
N ARG A 330 4.87 4.41 -1.02
CA ARG A 330 5.62 3.49 -1.89
C ARG A 330 7.13 3.69 -1.93
N LYS A 331 7.59 4.85 -1.49
CA LYS A 331 9.04 5.16 -1.52
C LYS A 331 9.80 4.47 -0.40
N LEU A 332 9.26 4.48 0.82
CA LEU A 332 9.91 3.90 2.00
C LEU A 332 10.28 2.42 1.82
N PRO A 333 9.39 1.51 1.35
CA PRO A 333 9.75 0.11 1.16
C PRO A 333 10.87 -0.11 0.15
N ILE A 334 10.90 0.66 -0.95
CA ILE A 334 11.97 0.58 -1.96
C ILE A 334 13.31 0.96 -1.33
N LEU A 335 13.36 2.09 -0.60
CA LEU A 335 14.59 2.57 0.01
C LEU A 335 15.08 1.63 1.11
N LEU A 336 14.19 1.15 1.99
CA LEU A 336 14.57 0.22 3.05
C LEU A 336 15.10 -1.09 2.47
N ALA A 337 14.45 -1.64 1.44
CA ALA A 337 14.95 -2.81 0.72
C ALA A 337 16.32 -2.52 0.08
N GLY A 338 16.50 -1.35 -0.53
CA GLY A 338 17.76 -0.91 -1.12
C GLY A 338 18.90 -0.78 -0.11
N ILE A 339 18.61 -0.26 1.08
CA ILE A 339 19.57 -0.14 2.19
C ILE A 339 19.97 -1.53 2.68
N LEU A 340 18.98 -2.39 2.99
CA LEU A 340 19.25 -3.71 3.52
C LEU A 340 19.92 -4.65 2.51
N LEU A 341 19.58 -4.57 1.23
CA LEU A 341 20.22 -5.33 0.14
C LEU A 341 21.53 -4.71 -0.35
N ASN A 342 21.88 -3.53 0.15
CA ASN A 342 22.97 -2.71 -0.38
C ASN A 342 22.87 -2.51 -1.91
N ASN A 343 21.66 -2.23 -2.40
CA ASN A 343 21.37 -2.08 -3.82
C ASN A 343 21.32 -0.59 -4.22
N ASP A 344 22.28 -0.15 -5.01
CA ASP A 344 22.38 1.26 -5.41
C ASP A 344 21.24 1.72 -6.30
N GLY A 345 20.66 0.85 -7.13
CA GLY A 345 19.52 1.18 -7.96
C GLY A 345 18.28 1.55 -7.13
N MET A 346 17.98 0.77 -6.10
CA MET A 346 16.88 1.06 -5.16
C MET A 346 17.18 2.29 -4.32
N LYS A 347 18.41 2.44 -3.80
CA LYS A 347 18.82 3.61 -3.02
C LYS A 347 18.74 4.92 -3.81
N ASN A 348 18.95 4.87 -5.12
CA ASN A 348 18.91 6.03 -6.01
C ASN A 348 17.58 6.17 -6.78
N VAL A 349 16.51 5.53 -6.34
CA VAL A 349 15.25 5.47 -7.07
C VAL A 349 14.67 6.85 -7.41
N SER A 350 14.73 7.81 -6.49
CA SER A 350 14.24 9.19 -6.73
C SER A 350 15.04 9.95 -7.79
N THR A 351 16.35 9.71 -7.88
CA THR A 351 17.20 10.32 -8.91
C THR A 351 16.98 9.67 -10.27
N ALA A 352 16.87 8.33 -10.28
CA ALA A 352 16.68 7.57 -11.52
C ALA A 352 15.28 7.73 -12.12
N TYR A 353 14.28 7.94 -11.26
CA TYR A 353 12.87 8.03 -11.63
C TYR A 353 12.21 9.25 -10.95
N PRO A 354 12.53 10.47 -11.40
CA PRO A 354 11.97 11.69 -10.80
C PRO A 354 10.46 11.78 -11.00
N ASN A 355 9.78 12.45 -10.08
CA ASN A 355 8.32 12.67 -10.11
C ASN A 355 7.47 11.39 -10.05
N GLN A 356 7.99 10.32 -9.43
CA GLN A 356 7.25 9.07 -9.26
C GLN A 356 6.66 8.87 -7.85
N PHE A 357 6.97 9.76 -6.90
CA PHE A 357 6.56 9.59 -5.50
C PHE A 357 5.80 10.82 -5.01
N GLY A 358 4.62 10.57 -4.43
CA GLY A 358 3.70 11.61 -3.99
C GLY A 358 4.28 12.45 -2.86
N GLU A 359 5.03 11.86 -1.95
CA GLU A 359 5.67 12.53 -0.81
C GLU A 359 6.62 13.64 -1.28
N ASP A 360 7.47 13.32 -2.28
CA ASP A 360 8.44 14.27 -2.83
C ASP A 360 7.74 15.41 -3.58
N MET A 361 6.72 15.08 -4.37
CA MET A 361 6.02 16.08 -5.18
C MET A 361 5.10 16.98 -4.34
N GLN A 362 4.68 16.54 -3.17
CA GLN A 362 3.76 17.28 -2.31
C GLN A 362 4.46 18.03 -1.17
N THR A 363 5.79 18.03 -1.12
CA THR A 363 6.59 18.83 -0.17
C THR A 363 7.60 19.67 -0.93
N VAL A 364 7.60 21.00 -0.71
CA VAL A 364 8.41 21.93 -1.52
C VAL A 364 8.87 23.12 -0.69
N TYR A 365 10.09 23.59 -0.96
CA TYR A 365 10.52 24.88 -0.41
C TYR A 365 9.81 26.03 -1.09
N VAL A 366 9.30 26.95 -0.30
CA VAL A 366 8.47 28.06 -0.77
C VAL A 366 9.16 28.96 -1.81
N ASN A 367 10.47 29.12 -1.71
CA ASN A 367 11.27 29.91 -2.66
C ASN A 367 11.49 29.22 -4.02
N GLN A 368 11.12 27.96 -4.14
CA GLN A 368 11.17 27.20 -5.39
C GLN A 368 9.84 27.28 -6.16
N LEU A 369 8.77 27.78 -5.54
CA LEU A 369 7.50 27.96 -6.23
C LEU A 369 7.62 28.94 -7.40
N PRO A 370 7.02 28.65 -8.56
CA PRO A 370 7.04 29.51 -9.71
C PRO A 370 6.21 30.80 -9.51
N PRO A 371 6.70 31.97 -9.99
CA PRO A 371 8.06 32.20 -10.44
C PRO A 371 9.06 32.12 -9.29
N ALA A 372 10.16 31.42 -9.51
CA ALA A 372 11.16 31.17 -8.46
C ALA A 372 11.58 32.48 -7.78
N GLY A 373 11.65 32.48 -6.45
CA GLY A 373 12.01 33.64 -5.65
C GLY A 373 10.91 34.67 -5.42
N THR A 374 9.70 34.45 -5.92
CA THR A 374 8.54 35.32 -5.63
C THR A 374 8.19 35.31 -4.14
N TYR A 375 8.24 34.13 -3.54
CA TYR A 375 7.97 33.94 -2.14
C TYR A 375 9.26 33.59 -1.40
N GLN A 376 9.50 34.20 -0.25
CA GLN A 376 10.66 33.91 0.62
C GLN A 376 10.27 33.06 1.82
N GLN A 377 9.05 33.16 2.23
CA GLN A 377 8.46 32.41 3.34
C GLN A 377 6.95 32.29 3.15
N ALA A 378 6.38 31.30 3.78
CA ALA A 378 4.95 31.07 3.85
C ALA A 378 4.36 31.58 5.18
N TRP A 379 3.15 31.18 5.49
CA TRP A 379 2.47 31.47 6.75
C TRP A 379 3.39 31.20 7.95
N GLN A 380 3.38 32.10 8.91
CA GLN A 380 4.25 32.06 10.10
C GLN A 380 5.76 31.93 9.82
N GLY A 381 6.20 32.34 8.65
CA GLY A 381 7.61 32.28 8.29
C GLY A 381 8.11 30.90 7.85
N ALA A 382 7.21 29.96 7.59
CA ALA A 382 7.57 28.63 7.12
C ALA A 382 8.40 28.68 5.83
N LYS A 383 9.43 27.82 5.75
CA LYS A 383 10.31 27.71 4.59
C LYS A 383 9.91 26.58 3.65
N VAL A 384 9.20 25.58 4.15
CA VAL A 384 8.71 24.41 3.44
C VAL A 384 7.21 24.34 3.59
N ILE A 385 6.51 23.93 2.54
CA ILE A 385 5.04 23.92 2.46
C ILE A 385 4.52 22.66 1.78
N TYR A 386 3.23 22.44 1.92
CA TYR A 386 2.48 21.45 1.14
C TYR A 386 2.37 21.91 -0.31
N GLY A 387 2.84 21.09 -1.24
CA GLY A 387 2.88 21.37 -2.68
C GLY A 387 1.53 21.22 -3.39
N GLY A 388 0.46 20.96 -2.61
CA GLY A 388 -0.89 20.77 -3.15
C GLY A 388 -1.22 19.32 -3.47
N HIS A 389 -2.49 19.09 -3.81
CA HIS A 389 -3.01 17.74 -4.06
C HIS A 389 -2.29 17.02 -5.22
N TYR A 390 -1.94 17.75 -6.27
CA TYR A 390 -1.23 17.21 -7.44
C TYR A 390 0.29 17.49 -7.43
N GLY A 391 0.76 18.29 -6.51
CA GLY A 391 2.17 18.49 -6.24
C GLY A 391 2.93 19.44 -7.18
N VAL A 392 4.23 19.44 -6.98
CA VAL A 392 5.21 20.20 -7.74
C VAL A 392 6.26 19.24 -8.31
N ASN A 393 6.56 19.34 -9.59
CA ASN A 393 7.60 18.54 -10.23
C ASN A 393 9.00 18.92 -9.73
N ALA A 394 9.98 18.05 -9.94
CA ALA A 394 11.37 18.30 -9.56
C ALA A 394 11.99 19.55 -10.23
N ASP A 395 11.46 20.00 -11.37
CA ASP A 395 11.86 21.23 -12.06
C ASP A 395 11.14 22.48 -11.53
N GLY A 396 10.36 22.34 -10.46
CA GLY A 396 9.55 23.42 -9.86
C GLY A 396 8.23 23.70 -10.58
N THR A 397 7.87 22.94 -11.62
CA THR A 397 6.58 23.12 -12.31
C THR A 397 5.44 22.66 -11.41
N VAL A 398 4.47 23.53 -11.15
CA VAL A 398 3.23 23.17 -10.42
C VAL A 398 2.34 22.33 -11.32
N VAL A 399 2.03 21.10 -10.89
CA VAL A 399 1.22 20.15 -11.67
C VAL A 399 -0.24 20.59 -11.71
N SER A 400 -0.73 21.19 -10.60
CA SER A 400 -2.04 21.78 -10.54
C SER A 400 -1.98 23.09 -9.77
N ALA A 401 -2.85 24.01 -10.12
CA ALA A 401 -2.98 25.34 -9.50
C ALA A 401 -4.41 25.54 -8.98
N GLY A 402 -4.66 26.67 -8.32
CA GLY A 402 -5.94 26.99 -7.71
C GLY A 402 -6.21 26.15 -6.46
N LEU A 403 -7.36 25.50 -6.39
CA LEU A 403 -7.79 24.72 -5.23
C LEU A 403 -6.88 23.50 -4.93
N TYR A 404 -6.13 23.02 -5.90
CA TYR A 404 -5.31 21.82 -5.81
C TYR A 404 -3.82 22.12 -5.69
N GLY A 405 -3.40 23.33 -6.01
CA GLY A 405 -1.99 23.74 -5.96
C GLY A 405 -1.55 24.18 -4.57
N PRO A 406 -0.27 24.57 -4.42
CA PRO A 406 0.24 25.09 -3.15
C PRO A 406 -0.48 26.38 -2.77
N TYR A 407 -0.72 26.57 -1.48
CA TYR A 407 -1.48 27.71 -0.96
C TYR A 407 -0.94 28.29 0.36
N GLU A 408 -0.10 27.55 1.09
CA GLU A 408 0.38 27.99 2.40
C GLU A 408 1.30 29.24 2.32
N GLN A 409 1.76 29.63 1.14
CA GLN A 409 2.44 30.89 0.89
C GLN A 409 1.49 32.11 0.98
N LEU A 410 0.18 31.89 1.04
CA LEU A 410 -0.85 32.91 1.24
C LEU A 410 -1.21 33.02 2.73
N GLN A 411 -1.99 34.05 3.07
CA GLN A 411 -2.61 34.14 4.40
C GLN A 411 -3.75 33.11 4.50
N PRO A 412 -4.02 32.51 5.68
CA PRO A 412 -5.05 31.49 5.87
C PRO A 412 -6.43 31.87 5.32
N VAL A 413 -6.78 33.15 5.43
CA VAL A 413 -8.02 33.72 4.87
C VAL A 413 -8.14 33.51 3.35
N ASN A 414 -7.04 33.30 2.65
CA ASN A 414 -6.98 33.07 1.20
C ASN A 414 -6.69 31.61 0.83
N TRP A 415 -6.63 30.71 1.79
CA TRP A 415 -6.43 29.29 1.49
C TRP A 415 -7.68 28.71 0.85
N PRO A 416 -7.55 27.73 -0.03
CA PRO A 416 -8.68 26.97 -0.54
C PRO A 416 -9.24 26.11 0.58
N LEU A 417 -10.07 26.71 1.39
CA LEU A 417 -10.76 26.06 2.49
C LEU A 417 -11.98 25.40 1.94
N ILE A 418 -12.00 24.13 2.08
CA ILE A 418 -13.05 23.41 1.48
C ILE A 418 -13.85 22.76 2.58
N ASN A 419 -15.13 22.80 2.36
CA ASN A 419 -16.02 22.13 3.27
C ASN A 419 -15.61 20.65 3.36
N PRO A 420 -15.79 19.98 4.51
CA PRO A 420 -15.37 18.59 4.71
C PRO A 420 -15.88 17.62 3.65
N THR A 421 -16.99 17.96 2.99
CA THR A 421 -17.60 17.09 1.96
C THR A 421 -16.85 17.12 0.62
N GLU A 422 -15.99 18.11 0.40
CA GLU A 422 -15.21 18.21 -0.84
C GLU A 422 -13.75 17.74 -0.67
N GLN A 423 -13.28 17.65 0.56
CA GLN A 423 -11.95 17.12 0.94
C GLN A 423 -10.79 17.65 0.06
N LEU A 424 -10.78 18.94 -0.23
CA LEU A 424 -9.76 19.57 -1.05
C LEU A 424 -8.95 20.57 -0.21
N GLY A 425 -7.80 21.00 -0.69
CA GLY A 425 -7.00 22.03 -0.06
C GLY A 425 -6.58 21.64 1.37
N GLU A 426 -6.87 22.50 2.34
CA GLU A 426 -6.45 22.33 3.73
C GLU A 426 -7.08 21.10 4.40
N ALA A 427 -8.35 20.82 4.16
CA ALA A 427 -8.99 19.61 4.68
C ALA A 427 -8.23 18.36 4.22
N TYR A 428 -7.88 18.28 2.94
CA TYR A 428 -7.20 17.13 2.38
C TYR A 428 -5.75 16.99 2.87
N ARG A 429 -5.04 18.11 3.03
CA ARG A 429 -3.71 18.12 3.64
C ARG A 429 -3.72 17.50 5.03
N ARG A 430 -4.71 17.87 5.84
CA ARG A 430 -4.83 17.42 7.22
C ARG A 430 -5.32 15.99 7.33
N CYS A 431 -6.41 15.64 6.65
CA CYS A 431 -7.00 14.31 6.81
C CYS A 431 -6.16 13.20 6.20
N CYS A 432 -5.58 13.46 5.03
CA CYS A 432 -5.38 12.37 4.11
C CYS A 432 -3.95 12.25 3.58
N THR A 433 -3.09 13.27 3.81
CA THR A 433 -1.70 13.28 3.35
C THR A 433 -0.69 13.42 4.48
N SER A 434 -0.53 14.62 5.05
CA SER A 434 0.59 14.95 5.95
C SER A 434 0.70 14.05 7.18
N VAL A 435 -0.42 13.65 7.73
CA VAL A 435 -0.49 12.76 8.90
C VAL A 435 0.16 11.40 8.65
N SER A 436 0.08 10.87 7.42
CA SER A 436 0.62 9.55 7.09
C SER A 436 2.14 9.52 6.88
N TRP A 437 2.76 10.68 6.70
CA TRP A 437 4.20 10.79 6.42
C TRP A 437 5.10 10.78 7.66
N VAL A 438 4.51 10.94 8.84
CA VAL A 438 5.26 11.06 10.12
C VAL A 438 6.12 9.83 10.39
N GLY A 439 5.54 8.64 10.26
CA GLY A 439 6.28 7.40 10.50
C GLY A 439 7.31 7.08 9.43
N GLU A 440 7.05 7.44 8.17
CA GLU A 440 8.00 7.28 7.07
C GLU A 440 9.26 8.15 7.29
N ALA A 441 9.04 9.44 7.60
CA ALA A 441 10.13 10.36 7.89
C ALA A 441 10.97 9.90 9.10
N LEU A 442 10.30 9.46 10.17
CA LEU A 442 10.98 8.93 11.36
C LEU A 442 11.79 7.67 11.04
N ALA A 443 11.23 6.72 10.28
CA ALA A 443 11.93 5.49 9.91
C ALA A 443 13.23 5.77 9.14
N ILE A 444 13.18 6.66 8.17
CA ILE A 444 14.36 7.06 7.40
C ILE A 444 15.36 7.83 8.26
N HIS A 445 14.89 8.71 9.16
CA HIS A 445 15.73 9.41 10.12
C HIS A 445 16.50 8.44 11.02
N LEU A 446 15.82 7.45 11.58
CA LEU A 446 16.43 6.44 12.46
C LEU A 446 17.46 5.55 11.74
N LEU A 447 17.31 5.37 10.43
CA LEU A 447 18.31 4.71 9.56
C LEU A 447 19.45 5.64 9.16
N GLN A 448 19.41 6.93 9.50
CA GLN A 448 20.36 7.96 9.04
C GLN A 448 20.45 8.02 7.51
N ALA A 449 19.31 7.87 6.83
CA ALA A 449 19.20 7.69 5.39
C ALA A 449 18.44 8.83 4.67
N GLU A 450 18.34 10.02 5.29
CA GLU A 450 17.66 11.19 4.71
C GLU A 450 18.31 11.62 3.39
N SER A 451 19.64 11.54 3.31
CA SER A 451 20.38 11.79 2.05
C SER A 451 20.07 10.76 0.96
N THR A 452 19.75 9.51 1.36
CA THR A 452 19.33 8.45 0.44
C THR A 452 17.89 8.67 -0.05
N TRP A 453 17.02 9.20 0.81
CA TRP A 453 15.69 9.65 0.38
C TRP A 453 15.76 10.72 -0.71
N ASN A 454 16.78 11.56 -0.67
CA ASN A 454 17.11 12.58 -1.68
C ASN A 454 16.01 13.64 -1.92
N HIS A 455 15.27 14.01 -0.87
CA HIS A 455 14.30 15.11 -0.91
C HIS A 455 14.15 15.73 0.48
N GLN A 456 15.06 16.65 0.84
CA GLN A 456 15.12 17.24 2.19
C GLN A 456 13.85 17.97 2.58
N ALA A 457 13.13 18.57 1.60
CA ALA A 457 11.88 19.28 1.86
C ALA A 457 10.82 18.38 2.53
N PHE A 458 10.85 17.05 2.30
CA PHE A 458 9.95 16.11 2.95
C PHE A 458 10.17 16.08 4.47
N PHE A 459 11.42 15.96 4.93
CA PHE A 459 11.75 15.91 6.36
C PHE A 459 11.49 17.24 7.04
N ASP A 460 11.92 18.35 6.44
CA ASP A 460 11.68 19.69 6.98
C ASP A 460 10.16 19.98 7.09
N TYR A 461 9.37 19.47 6.12
CA TYR A 461 7.92 19.60 6.16
C TYR A 461 7.29 18.77 7.30
N VAL A 462 7.72 17.52 7.47
CA VAL A 462 7.18 16.66 8.56
C VAL A 462 7.59 17.18 9.92
N ASP A 463 8.82 17.67 10.09
CA ASP A 463 9.26 18.34 11.33
C ASP A 463 8.39 19.56 11.64
N ARG A 464 8.15 20.40 10.63
CA ARG A 464 7.24 21.51 10.75
C ARG A 464 5.83 21.03 11.12
N TRP A 465 5.30 20.01 10.41
CA TRP A 465 3.98 19.44 10.67
C TRP A 465 3.81 19.02 12.14
N MET A 466 4.84 18.44 12.73
CA MET A 466 4.80 17.93 14.12
C MET A 466 5.03 19.02 15.18
N THR A 467 5.56 20.19 14.84
CA THR A 467 5.99 21.21 15.80
C THR A 467 5.33 22.57 15.64
N GLU A 468 4.77 22.88 14.48
CA GLU A 468 4.16 24.20 14.21
C GLU A 468 2.90 24.43 15.04
N ASP A 469 2.76 25.60 15.63
CA ASP A 469 1.52 26.09 16.24
C ASP A 469 0.59 26.64 15.16
N ASP A 470 -0.50 25.99 14.89
CA ASP A 470 -1.48 26.39 13.91
C ASP A 470 -2.80 26.94 14.49
N THR A 471 -2.79 27.26 15.80
CA THR A 471 -3.97 27.77 16.51
C THR A 471 -4.61 28.98 15.79
N GLN A 472 -3.78 29.92 15.30
CA GLN A 472 -4.29 31.07 14.57
C GLN A 472 -4.86 30.69 13.21
N ALA A 473 -4.20 29.79 12.47
CA ALA A 473 -4.69 29.32 11.19
C ALA A 473 -6.06 28.63 11.33
N VAL A 474 -6.21 27.78 12.34
CA VAL A 474 -7.48 27.10 12.65
C VAL A 474 -8.56 28.12 12.99
N ALA A 475 -8.24 29.15 13.76
CA ALA A 475 -9.20 30.21 14.09
C ALA A 475 -9.66 31.00 12.85
N ASP A 476 -8.71 31.40 11.99
CA ASP A 476 -8.98 32.13 10.74
C ASP A 476 -9.84 31.29 9.78
N ILE A 477 -9.54 30.00 9.68
CA ILE A 477 -10.30 29.04 8.89
C ILE A 477 -11.75 28.94 9.40
N LYS A 478 -11.92 28.82 10.72
CA LYS A 478 -13.23 28.74 11.33
C LYS A 478 -14.04 30.01 11.10
N GLU A 479 -13.42 31.16 11.25
CA GLU A 479 -14.09 32.44 10.98
C GLU A 479 -14.55 32.55 9.53
N GLN A 480 -13.71 32.13 8.58
CA GLN A 480 -13.99 32.24 7.15
C GLN A 480 -14.98 31.20 6.65
N SER A 481 -14.84 29.94 7.03
CA SER A 481 -15.58 28.81 6.47
C SER A 481 -16.69 28.27 7.38
N GLY A 482 -16.65 28.63 8.67
CA GLY A 482 -17.49 28.02 9.71
C GLY A 482 -17.02 26.63 10.13
N PHE A 483 -15.95 26.09 9.54
CA PHE A 483 -15.45 24.76 9.85
C PHE A 483 -14.39 24.79 10.95
N ASP A 484 -14.60 23.99 12.00
CA ASP A 484 -13.74 23.95 13.19
C ASP A 484 -12.78 22.76 13.16
N TYR A 485 -11.56 23.00 12.66
CA TYR A 485 -10.52 21.98 12.65
C TYR A 485 -10.00 21.60 14.05
N SER A 486 -10.24 22.43 15.06
CA SER A 486 -9.75 22.12 16.42
C SER A 486 -10.47 20.94 17.07
N ALA A 487 -11.70 20.65 16.63
CA ALA A 487 -12.48 19.55 17.19
C ALA A 487 -12.19 18.20 16.53
N ASP A 488 -11.99 18.21 15.20
CA ASP A 488 -11.98 16.99 14.38
C ASP A 488 -10.60 16.72 13.74
N TRP A 489 -9.74 17.73 13.64
CA TRP A 489 -8.53 17.70 12.84
C TRP A 489 -7.34 18.27 13.59
N GLU A 490 -7.07 17.76 14.76
CA GLU A 490 -5.85 18.16 15.47
C GLU A 490 -4.66 17.89 14.56
N ARG A 491 -3.55 18.46 14.69
CA ARG A 491 -2.38 18.23 13.90
C ARG A 491 -1.42 17.29 14.62
N GLN A 492 -0.72 17.54 15.52
CA GLN A 492 0.21 16.69 16.25
C GLN A 492 -0.51 15.49 16.89
N GLY A 493 0.10 14.32 16.82
CA GLY A 493 -0.42 13.11 17.42
C GLY A 493 -1.64 12.53 16.71
N GLN A 494 -1.78 12.82 15.43
CA GLN A 494 -3.03 12.55 14.71
C GLN A 494 -3.04 11.44 13.75
N THR A 495 -2.18 10.52 13.88
CA THR A 495 -2.37 9.18 13.33
C THR A 495 -3.68 8.55 13.80
N ARG A 496 -4.49 9.29 14.57
CA ARG A 496 -5.65 8.77 15.29
C ARG A 496 -6.95 8.83 14.54
N PHE A 497 -7.17 9.87 13.80
CA PHE A 497 -8.53 10.29 13.50
C PHE A 497 -9.26 9.32 12.57
N TRP A 498 -8.62 8.88 11.51
CA TRP A 498 -9.20 7.96 10.53
C TRP A 498 -8.95 6.49 10.81
N LEU A 499 -8.06 6.19 11.75
CA LEU A 499 -7.56 4.85 11.98
C LEU A 499 -8.09 4.20 13.26
N GLN A 500 -8.97 4.89 13.98
CA GLN A 500 -9.63 4.32 15.16
C GLN A 500 -10.46 3.11 14.75
N GLY A 501 -9.92 1.93 14.94
CA GLY A 501 -10.55 0.66 14.60
C GLY A 501 -9.83 -0.11 13.50
N GLU A 502 -9.01 0.53 12.67
CA GLU A 502 -8.25 -0.13 11.60
C GLU A 502 -6.85 -0.54 12.08
N PHE A 503 -6.21 0.30 12.91
CA PHE A 503 -4.91 0.00 13.53
C PHE A 503 -5.07 -0.02 15.06
N PRO A 504 -4.86 -1.15 15.72
CA PRO A 504 -5.18 -1.32 17.14
C PRO A 504 -4.38 -0.40 18.08
N GLN A 505 -3.22 0.09 17.68
CA GLN A 505 -2.33 0.91 18.49
C GLN A 505 -1.79 2.10 17.69
N TYR A 506 -2.68 2.91 17.18
CA TYR A 506 -2.33 4.06 16.35
C TYR A 506 -1.41 5.10 17.02
N SER A 507 -1.39 5.20 18.34
CA SER A 507 -0.46 6.07 19.07
C SER A 507 1.01 5.64 18.97
N PHE A 508 1.30 4.45 18.46
CA PHE A 508 2.66 3.93 18.37
C PHE A 508 3.61 4.81 17.57
N ILE A 509 3.17 5.36 16.44
CA ILE A 509 4.01 6.27 15.63
C ILE A 509 4.31 7.55 16.41
N ASP A 510 3.31 8.10 17.10
CA ASP A 510 3.49 9.31 17.92
C ASP A 510 4.43 9.08 19.10
N ASP A 511 4.27 7.95 19.79
CA ASP A 511 5.16 7.56 20.89
C ASP A 511 6.60 7.38 20.39
N MET A 512 6.80 6.76 19.23
CA MET A 512 8.10 6.60 18.59
C MET A 512 8.70 7.96 18.18
N TRP A 513 7.89 8.85 17.61
CA TRP A 513 8.33 10.20 17.25
C TRP A 513 8.78 10.98 18.48
N ALA A 514 7.96 11.02 19.52
CA ALA A 514 8.27 11.73 20.76
C ALA A 514 9.55 11.22 21.44
N ALA A 515 9.82 9.92 21.34
CA ALA A 515 10.99 9.29 21.97
C ALA A 515 12.27 9.44 21.13
N TYR A 516 12.19 9.45 19.81
CA TYR A 516 13.36 9.19 18.95
C TYR A 516 13.60 10.21 17.83
N ARG A 517 12.77 11.23 17.67
CA ARG A 517 12.98 12.29 16.66
C ARG A 517 13.89 13.41 17.15
N GLN A 518 14.47 13.36 18.31
CA GLN A 518 15.32 14.43 18.90
C GLN A 518 16.58 14.71 18.08
#